data_2c26b75c5f6f7a0b3d0215730b35f185
#
_entry.id   2c26b75c5f6f7a0b3d0215730b35f185
#
_cell.length_a   1.000
_cell.length_b   1.000
_cell.length_c   1.000
_cell.angle_alpha   90.00
_cell.angle_beta   90.00
_cell.angle_gamma   90.00
#
_symmetry.space_group_name_H-M   'P 1'
#
loop_
_entity.id
_entity.type
_entity.pdbx_description
1 polymer ?
#
loop_
_entity_poly.entity_id
_entity_poly.type
_entity_poly.pdbx_seq_one_letter_code
_entity_poly.pdbx_strand_id
1 'polypeptide(L)'
;MEDNTFATSVFIQTDTETAFNYLCELKNLDDWTLFSRMIKQVDPDTWIGTASGYQHDLYYHVKKFNNDQFRGIEWHCGREYQQYFQVYPVFLFPSSYVEPGSDEQGVYFHWLSFVDPKRRTPMIMQGIETVHTSECRSLKGIMERNNGLSEAAVGRYKIDTYSIFVDAPLEIGERYITDLSNLDDWAHLLRQQGELTQDENGGKGEFLDEYNQRVSVKVRSHKLNQFYLIEQDFLYPDHNFIQRSPMVIIPCSVAFGDDKARGFILHRITFWPQDKPLRHGKLQIQDFGAESMNIKRLLEAEAGNLETFSKGMSYRQEYTTANSIEGAEPKPIAVSV
;
A
#
# COMPACT_ATOMS: atom_id res chain seq x y z
N MET A 1 -7.52 -1.23 -16.60
CA MET A 1 -7.15 -2.32 -15.66
C MET A 1 -7.22 -1.84 -14.21
N GLU A 2 -8.02 -0.84 -14.01
CA GLU A 2 -8.29 -0.25 -12.70
C GLU A 2 -9.09 -1.25 -11.86
N ASP A 3 -8.86 -1.28 -10.55
CA ASP A 3 -9.60 -2.05 -9.54
C ASP A 3 -9.50 -3.59 -9.57
N ASN A 4 -8.33 -4.15 -9.86
CA ASN A 4 -8.09 -5.58 -9.63
C ASN A 4 -7.32 -5.87 -8.33
N THR A 5 -7.08 -4.84 -7.55
CA THR A 5 -6.39 -4.90 -6.26
C THR A 5 -7.37 -4.61 -5.14
N PHE A 6 -7.39 -5.47 -4.14
CA PHE A 6 -8.08 -5.25 -2.88
C PHE A 6 -7.07 -5.03 -1.78
N ALA A 7 -7.34 -4.03 -0.97
CA ALA A 7 -6.58 -3.75 0.22
C ALA A 7 -7.53 -3.73 1.42
N THR A 8 -7.16 -4.46 2.46
CA THR A 8 -7.89 -4.41 3.72
C THR A 8 -6.91 -4.13 4.85
N SER A 9 -7.31 -3.26 5.75
CA SER A 9 -6.48 -2.85 6.87
C SER A 9 -7.26 -2.86 8.16
N VAL A 10 -6.59 -3.23 9.26
CA VAL A 10 -7.16 -3.17 10.59
C VAL A 10 -6.06 -2.91 11.62
N PHE A 11 -6.37 -2.10 12.63
CA PHE A 11 -5.54 -1.99 13.81
C PHE A 11 -5.82 -3.16 14.75
N ILE A 12 -4.76 -3.79 15.25
CA ILE A 12 -4.83 -4.90 16.21
C ILE A 12 -3.98 -4.52 17.43
N GLN A 13 -4.59 -4.52 18.60
CA GLN A 13 -3.88 -4.23 19.85
C GLN A 13 -3.11 -5.46 20.32
N THR A 14 -1.93 -5.64 19.75
CA THR A 14 -0.97 -6.70 20.07
C THR A 14 0.43 -6.21 19.71
N ASP A 15 1.47 -6.85 20.23
CA ASP A 15 2.81 -6.56 19.76
C ASP A 15 3.05 -7.15 18.36
N THR A 16 3.95 -6.51 17.61
CA THR A 16 4.21 -6.87 16.22
C THR A 16 4.76 -8.28 16.06
N GLU A 17 5.58 -8.74 17.01
CA GLU A 17 6.20 -10.06 16.93
C GLU A 17 5.18 -11.17 17.18
N THR A 18 4.28 -10.97 18.14
CA THR A 18 3.14 -11.88 18.39
C THR A 18 2.25 -11.96 17.14
N ALA A 19 1.90 -10.81 16.51
CA ALA A 19 1.13 -10.79 15.28
C ALA A 19 1.86 -11.54 14.15
N PHE A 20 3.14 -11.22 13.97
CA PHE A 20 3.95 -11.81 12.92
C PHE A 20 4.06 -13.34 13.05
N ASN A 21 4.39 -13.84 14.24
CA ASN A 21 4.52 -15.26 14.49
C ASN A 21 3.19 -16.00 14.30
N TYR A 22 2.08 -15.42 14.75
CA TYR A 22 0.74 -15.98 14.53
C TYR A 22 0.38 -16.11 13.05
N LEU A 23 0.66 -15.08 12.26
CA LEU A 23 0.34 -15.02 10.84
C LEU A 23 1.30 -15.85 9.97
N CYS A 24 2.51 -16.09 10.44
CA CYS A 24 3.48 -16.96 9.78
C CYS A 24 3.15 -18.45 9.94
N GLU A 25 2.39 -18.83 10.95
CA GLU A 25 1.92 -20.20 11.14
C GLU A 25 0.67 -20.45 10.28
N LEU A 26 0.85 -21.08 9.12
CA LEU A 26 -0.22 -21.29 8.15
C LEU A 26 -1.43 -22.05 8.72
N LYS A 27 -1.22 -22.90 9.74
CA LYS A 27 -2.33 -23.59 10.42
C LYS A 27 -3.34 -22.64 11.03
N ASN A 28 -2.90 -21.47 11.48
CA ASN A 28 -3.76 -20.45 12.06
C ASN A 28 -4.72 -19.81 11.05
N LEU A 29 -4.52 -20.01 9.74
CA LEU A 29 -5.53 -19.61 8.73
C LEU A 29 -6.89 -20.27 8.99
N ASP A 30 -6.92 -21.47 9.58
CA ASP A 30 -8.15 -22.18 9.94
C ASP A 30 -9.02 -21.41 10.93
N ASP A 31 -8.40 -20.56 11.76
CA ASP A 31 -9.09 -19.88 12.85
C ASP A 31 -9.86 -18.65 12.39
N TRP A 32 -9.34 -17.95 11.39
CA TRP A 32 -9.87 -16.64 11.02
C TRP A 32 -10.29 -16.49 9.56
N THR A 33 -9.79 -17.34 8.64
CA THR A 33 -10.23 -17.29 7.24
C THR A 33 -11.55 -18.03 7.04
N LEU A 34 -12.38 -17.51 6.17
CA LEU A 34 -13.67 -18.12 5.87
C LEU A 34 -13.55 -19.32 4.93
N PHE A 35 -12.58 -19.29 4.04
CA PHE A 35 -12.53 -20.21 2.91
C PHE A 35 -11.33 -21.14 2.87
N SER A 36 -10.28 -20.86 3.61
CA SER A 36 -9.08 -21.71 3.64
C SER A 36 -9.11 -22.69 4.81
N ARG A 37 -8.70 -23.93 4.57
CA ARG A 37 -8.55 -24.96 5.63
C ARG A 37 -7.28 -25.75 5.39
N MET A 38 -6.41 -25.79 6.39
CA MET A 38 -5.12 -26.46 6.34
C MET A 38 -5.27 -27.95 6.71
N ILE A 39 -4.84 -28.84 5.82
CA ILE A 39 -5.00 -30.29 5.95
C ILE A 39 -3.72 -30.94 6.46
N LYS A 40 -2.58 -30.66 5.81
CA LYS A 40 -1.32 -31.35 6.08
C LYS A 40 -0.13 -30.45 5.84
N GLN A 41 0.78 -30.43 6.78
CA GLN A 41 2.09 -29.78 6.62
C GLN A 41 3.00 -30.62 5.70
N VAL A 42 3.64 -29.98 4.76
CA VAL A 42 4.59 -30.57 3.80
C VAL A 42 6.03 -30.31 4.24
N ASP A 43 6.29 -29.07 4.61
CA ASP A 43 7.55 -28.60 5.18
C ASP A 43 7.26 -27.44 6.17
N PRO A 44 8.26 -26.86 6.84
CA PRO A 44 8.04 -25.83 7.87
C PRO A 44 7.22 -24.62 7.40
N ASP A 45 7.35 -24.24 6.13
CA ASP A 45 6.72 -23.05 5.55
C ASP A 45 5.63 -23.40 4.50
N THR A 46 5.27 -24.70 4.34
CA THR A 46 4.32 -25.14 3.31
C THR A 46 3.29 -26.13 3.85
N TRP A 47 2.03 -25.85 3.53
CA TRP A 47 0.88 -26.72 3.85
C TRP A 47 0.08 -27.07 2.60
N ILE A 48 -0.55 -28.25 2.61
CA ILE A 48 -1.66 -28.59 1.73
C ILE A 48 -2.94 -28.20 2.46
N GLY A 49 -3.84 -27.54 1.74
CA GLY A 49 -5.13 -27.13 2.24
C GLY A 49 -6.17 -27.01 1.15
N THR A 50 -7.36 -26.60 1.52
CA THR A 50 -8.46 -26.33 0.60
C THR A 50 -8.79 -24.83 0.61
N ALA A 51 -9.34 -24.35 -0.51
CA ALA A 51 -9.99 -23.05 -0.57
C ALA A 51 -11.36 -23.18 -1.22
N SER A 52 -12.33 -22.45 -0.71
CA SER A 52 -13.68 -22.44 -1.31
C SER A 52 -13.62 -21.96 -2.77
N GLY A 53 -14.32 -22.65 -3.64
CA GLY A 53 -14.29 -22.39 -5.08
C GLY A 53 -13.22 -23.15 -5.87
N TYR A 54 -12.34 -23.89 -5.20
CA TYR A 54 -11.40 -24.81 -5.84
C TYR A 54 -11.83 -26.26 -5.58
N GLN A 55 -11.79 -27.06 -6.64
CA GLN A 55 -12.18 -28.51 -6.56
C GLN A 55 -11.03 -29.40 -6.10
N HIS A 56 -9.83 -28.85 -5.96
CA HIS A 56 -8.61 -29.60 -5.65
C HIS A 56 -7.91 -28.94 -4.45
N ASP A 57 -7.11 -29.76 -3.76
CA ASP A 57 -6.20 -29.28 -2.75
C ASP A 57 -5.20 -28.28 -3.34
N LEU A 58 -4.80 -27.32 -2.52
CA LEU A 58 -3.86 -26.27 -2.87
C LEU A 58 -2.65 -26.35 -1.95
N TYR A 59 -1.50 -25.95 -2.47
CA TYR A 59 -0.30 -25.70 -1.68
C TYR A 59 -0.32 -24.24 -1.22
N TYR A 60 -0.18 -24.05 0.08
CA TYR A 60 -0.01 -22.76 0.73
C TYR A 60 1.43 -22.66 1.21
N HIS A 61 2.08 -21.58 0.92
CA HIS A 61 3.46 -21.35 1.32
C HIS A 61 3.60 -19.94 1.90
N VAL A 62 4.40 -19.80 2.96
CA VAL A 62 4.69 -18.53 3.60
C VAL A 62 6.14 -18.13 3.36
N LYS A 63 6.35 -16.90 2.89
CA LYS A 63 7.66 -16.25 2.91
C LYS A 63 7.61 -15.09 3.86
N LYS A 64 8.72 -14.92 4.58
CA LYS A 64 8.86 -13.93 5.63
C LYS A 64 9.89 -12.90 5.21
N PHE A 65 9.64 -11.64 5.49
CA PHE A 65 10.65 -10.61 5.40
C PHE A 65 10.56 -9.66 6.59
N ASN A 66 11.71 -9.24 7.06
CA ASN A 66 11.83 -8.37 8.22
C ASN A 66 12.76 -7.23 7.89
N ASN A 67 12.42 -6.05 8.35
CA ASN A 67 13.36 -4.97 8.51
C ASN A 67 13.25 -4.40 9.94
N ASP A 68 14.05 -3.39 10.24
CA ASP A 68 14.09 -2.81 11.60
C ASP A 68 12.80 -2.05 11.96
N GLN A 69 11.93 -1.77 11.00
CA GLN A 69 10.79 -0.88 11.18
C GLN A 69 9.44 -1.57 11.07
N PHE A 70 9.31 -2.61 10.24
CA PHE A 70 8.06 -3.34 10.03
C PHE A 70 8.31 -4.83 9.77
N ARG A 71 7.25 -5.62 9.73
CA ARG A 71 7.29 -7.03 9.34
C ARG A 71 6.43 -7.25 8.11
N GLY A 72 6.80 -8.22 7.30
CA GLY A 72 6.02 -8.59 6.15
C GLY A 72 5.97 -10.09 5.92
N ILE A 73 4.89 -10.49 5.27
CA ILE A 73 4.58 -11.87 4.93
C ILE A 73 4.07 -11.89 3.50
N GLU A 74 4.49 -12.87 2.74
CA GLU A 74 3.87 -13.23 1.49
C GLU A 74 3.21 -14.61 1.67
N TRP A 75 1.89 -14.66 1.60
CA TRP A 75 1.21 -15.94 1.46
C TRP A 75 1.08 -16.27 -0.02
N HIS A 76 1.58 -17.41 -0.37
CA HIS A 76 1.50 -17.96 -1.72
C HIS A 76 0.51 -19.10 -1.78
N CYS A 77 -0.23 -19.19 -2.87
CA CYS A 77 -1.17 -20.28 -3.12
C CYS A 77 -1.00 -20.83 -4.53
N GLY A 78 -0.99 -22.15 -4.68
CA GLY A 78 -0.75 -22.82 -5.95
C GLY A 78 -1.33 -24.23 -6.01
N ARG A 79 -1.41 -24.80 -7.23
CA ARG A 79 -1.90 -26.16 -7.45
C ARG A 79 -0.82 -27.22 -7.27
N GLU A 80 0.42 -26.85 -7.42
CA GLU A 80 1.56 -27.73 -7.34
C GLU A 80 2.59 -27.18 -6.37
N TYR A 81 3.36 -28.05 -5.76
CA TYR A 81 4.43 -27.66 -4.87
C TYR A 81 5.44 -26.74 -5.56
N GLN A 82 5.72 -25.59 -4.95
CA GLN A 82 6.59 -24.54 -5.47
C GLN A 82 6.13 -23.84 -6.77
N GLN A 83 4.93 -24.13 -7.26
CA GLN A 83 4.31 -23.46 -8.40
C GLN A 83 3.08 -22.68 -7.93
N TYR A 84 3.30 -21.44 -7.55
CA TYR A 84 2.26 -20.59 -6.98
C TYR A 84 1.71 -19.65 -8.06
N PHE A 85 0.39 -19.56 -8.16
CA PHE A 85 -0.31 -18.70 -9.11
C PHE A 85 -0.92 -17.46 -8.46
N GLN A 86 -0.81 -17.34 -7.13
CA GLN A 86 -1.38 -16.23 -6.38
C GLN A 86 -0.48 -15.87 -5.20
N VAL A 87 -0.28 -14.58 -4.99
CA VAL A 87 0.45 -14.04 -3.86
C VAL A 87 -0.42 -13.04 -3.12
N TYR A 88 -0.32 -13.04 -1.80
CA TYR A 88 -1.01 -12.14 -0.89
C TYR A 88 0.01 -11.46 0.02
N PRO A 89 0.50 -10.28 -0.34
CA PRO A 89 1.38 -9.52 0.52
C PRO A 89 0.64 -9.00 1.76
N VAL A 90 1.29 -9.15 2.89
CA VAL A 90 0.83 -8.65 4.19
C VAL A 90 1.93 -7.81 4.81
N PHE A 91 1.55 -6.66 5.34
CA PHE A 91 2.44 -5.76 6.05
C PHE A 91 1.92 -5.53 7.46
N LEU A 92 2.84 -5.56 8.41
CA LEU A 92 2.59 -5.27 9.81
C LEU A 92 3.39 -4.04 10.20
N PHE A 93 2.70 -2.91 10.28
CA PHE A 93 3.30 -1.64 10.66
C PHE A 93 3.05 -1.38 12.16
N PRO A 94 4.09 -1.44 13.02
CA PRO A 94 3.93 -1.09 14.44
C PRO A 94 3.39 0.34 14.61
N SER A 95 2.68 0.62 15.69
CA SER A 95 2.24 1.99 16.01
C SER A 95 3.43 2.94 16.09
N SER A 96 4.57 2.50 16.60
CA SER A 96 5.82 3.26 16.64
C SER A 96 6.42 3.55 15.26
N TYR A 97 6.09 2.73 14.24
CA TYR A 97 6.42 3.03 12.85
C TYR A 97 5.55 4.18 12.33
N VAL A 98 4.25 4.11 12.57
CA VAL A 98 3.28 5.11 12.09
C VAL A 98 3.47 6.45 12.78
N GLU A 99 3.67 6.44 14.09
CA GLU A 99 3.94 7.62 14.92
C GLU A 99 5.17 7.38 15.80
N PRO A 100 6.35 7.87 15.40
CA PRO A 100 7.56 7.73 16.19
C PRO A 100 7.41 8.31 17.59
N GLY A 101 7.71 7.50 18.61
CA GLY A 101 7.54 7.89 20.01
C GLY A 101 6.11 7.71 20.55
N SER A 102 5.21 7.11 19.78
CA SER A 102 3.88 6.74 20.24
C SER A 102 3.93 5.77 21.40
N ASP A 103 3.07 5.96 22.40
CA ASP A 103 2.79 5.04 23.49
C ASP A 103 1.70 4.00 23.14
N GLU A 104 1.09 4.12 21.94
CA GLU A 104 0.11 3.17 21.46
C GLU A 104 0.75 1.80 21.25
N GLN A 105 0.20 0.78 21.92
CA GLN A 105 0.63 -0.60 21.76
C GLN A 105 -0.26 -1.28 20.73
N GLY A 106 0.30 -1.54 19.53
CA GLY A 106 -0.47 -2.18 18.50
C GLY A 106 0.25 -2.25 17.16
N VAL A 107 -0.41 -2.91 16.24
CA VAL A 107 0.06 -3.08 14.87
C VAL A 107 -1.05 -2.76 13.87
N TYR A 108 -0.71 -2.05 12.83
CA TYR A 108 -1.56 -1.82 11.67
C TYR A 108 -1.29 -2.95 10.67
N PHE A 109 -2.22 -3.90 10.64
CA PHE A 109 -2.23 -4.99 9.67
C PHE A 109 -2.76 -4.46 8.34
N HIS A 110 -2.04 -4.75 7.27
CA HIS A 110 -2.42 -4.37 5.91
C HIS A 110 -2.23 -5.56 4.97
N TRP A 111 -3.29 -5.94 4.28
CA TRP A 111 -3.33 -7.13 3.42
C TRP A 111 -3.74 -6.75 2.00
N LEU A 112 -2.95 -7.19 1.03
CA LEU A 112 -3.23 -7.04 -0.39
C LEU A 112 -3.68 -8.36 -1.02
N SER A 113 -4.64 -8.29 -1.91
CA SER A 113 -5.03 -9.38 -2.78
C SER A 113 -5.34 -8.88 -4.18
N PHE A 114 -5.22 -9.78 -5.16
CA PHE A 114 -5.34 -9.46 -6.56
C PHE A 114 -6.33 -10.37 -7.24
N VAL A 115 -7.10 -9.84 -8.18
CA VAL A 115 -8.01 -10.61 -9.02
C VAL A 115 -7.53 -10.58 -10.45
N ASP A 116 -7.33 -11.74 -11.04
CA ASP A 116 -7.04 -11.84 -12.47
C ASP A 116 -8.08 -11.05 -13.27
N PRO A 117 -7.66 -10.06 -14.09
CA PRO A 117 -8.57 -9.26 -14.91
C PRO A 117 -9.55 -10.10 -15.75
N LYS A 118 -9.14 -11.30 -16.16
CA LYS A 118 -9.97 -12.24 -16.94
C LYS A 118 -11.12 -12.85 -16.11
N ARG A 119 -11.02 -12.82 -14.79
CA ARG A 119 -12.03 -13.39 -13.85
C ARG A 119 -12.87 -12.33 -13.18
N ARG A 120 -12.62 -11.06 -13.48
CA ARG A 120 -13.30 -9.94 -12.85
C ARG A 120 -14.78 -9.89 -13.24
N THR A 121 -15.63 -9.98 -12.23
CA THR A 121 -17.05 -9.64 -12.32
C THR A 121 -17.45 -8.78 -11.13
N PRO A 122 -18.49 -7.95 -11.21
CA PRO A 122 -18.95 -7.15 -10.06
C PRO A 122 -19.23 -8.02 -8.83
N MET A 123 -19.79 -9.21 -9.02
CA MET A 123 -20.10 -10.15 -7.95
C MET A 123 -18.83 -10.68 -7.27
N ILE A 124 -17.80 -11.04 -8.04
CA ILE A 124 -16.51 -11.52 -7.49
C ILE A 124 -15.85 -10.37 -6.71
N MET A 125 -15.85 -9.16 -7.27
CA MET A 125 -15.25 -7.99 -6.64
C MET A 125 -15.89 -7.68 -5.28
N GLN A 126 -17.22 -7.55 -5.25
CA GLN A 126 -17.97 -7.32 -4.02
C GLN A 126 -17.82 -8.48 -3.01
N GLY A 127 -17.80 -9.71 -3.50
CA GLY A 127 -17.61 -10.89 -2.68
C GLY A 127 -16.26 -10.87 -1.96
N ILE A 128 -15.18 -10.63 -2.69
CA ILE A 128 -13.82 -10.59 -2.11
C ILE A 128 -13.68 -9.47 -1.08
N GLU A 129 -14.16 -8.26 -1.37
CA GLU A 129 -14.12 -7.14 -0.43
C GLU A 129 -14.84 -7.48 0.89
N THR A 130 -16.04 -8.04 0.78
CA THR A 130 -16.84 -8.45 1.96
C THR A 130 -16.14 -9.53 2.77
N VAL A 131 -15.59 -10.54 2.09
CA VAL A 131 -14.88 -11.65 2.72
C VAL A 131 -13.64 -11.17 3.44
N HIS A 132 -12.76 -10.44 2.76
CA HIS A 132 -11.51 -9.96 3.36
C HIS A 132 -11.76 -9.03 4.54
N THR A 133 -12.75 -8.16 4.44
CA THR A 133 -13.16 -7.31 5.57
C THR A 133 -13.63 -8.15 6.78
N SER A 134 -14.38 -9.21 6.53
CA SER A 134 -14.87 -10.11 7.59
C SER A 134 -13.73 -10.92 8.20
N GLU A 135 -12.82 -11.41 7.38
CA GLU A 135 -11.64 -12.16 7.81
C GLU A 135 -10.71 -11.29 8.66
N CYS A 136 -10.45 -10.05 8.26
CA CYS A 136 -9.67 -9.11 9.06
C CYS A 136 -10.31 -8.80 10.42
N ARG A 137 -11.64 -8.68 10.48
CA ARG A 137 -12.36 -8.51 11.75
C ARG A 137 -12.25 -9.75 12.64
N SER A 138 -12.33 -10.94 12.04
CA SER A 138 -12.15 -12.21 12.74
C SER A 138 -10.74 -12.32 13.33
N LEU A 139 -9.71 -12.07 12.50
CA LEU A 139 -8.30 -12.04 12.93
C LEU A 139 -8.09 -11.09 14.12
N LYS A 140 -8.54 -9.83 13.98
CA LYS A 140 -8.48 -8.83 15.05
C LYS A 140 -9.12 -9.34 16.34
N GLY A 141 -10.36 -9.85 16.24
CA GLY A 141 -11.08 -10.35 17.40
C GLY A 141 -10.43 -11.54 18.09
N ILE A 142 -9.75 -12.41 17.34
CA ILE A 142 -8.99 -13.54 17.91
C ILE A 142 -7.74 -13.04 18.63
N MET A 143 -6.94 -12.22 17.97
CA MET A 143 -5.67 -11.76 18.53
C MET A 143 -5.87 -10.88 19.77
N GLU A 144 -6.86 -9.99 19.76
CA GLU A 144 -7.15 -9.13 20.89
C GLU A 144 -7.72 -9.90 22.07
N ARG A 145 -8.59 -10.91 21.85
CA ARG A 145 -9.06 -11.81 22.92
C ARG A 145 -7.91 -12.63 23.52
N ASN A 146 -6.99 -13.12 22.70
CA ASN A 146 -5.82 -13.85 23.18
C ASN A 146 -4.92 -12.96 24.07
N ASN A 147 -4.96 -11.65 23.88
CA ASN A 147 -4.31 -10.64 24.72
C ASN A 147 -5.18 -10.17 25.90
N GLY A 148 -6.34 -10.78 26.14
CA GLY A 148 -7.21 -10.49 27.28
C GLY A 148 -8.10 -9.26 27.11
N LEU A 149 -8.25 -8.73 25.90
CA LEU A 149 -9.12 -7.59 25.63
C LEU A 149 -10.59 -8.05 25.51
N SER A 150 -11.47 -7.35 26.19
CA SER A 150 -12.92 -7.59 26.16
C SER A 150 -13.63 -6.82 25.05
N GLU A 151 -13.05 -5.72 24.59
CA GLU A 151 -13.57 -4.86 23.55
C GLU A 151 -12.55 -4.66 22.44
N ALA A 152 -13.04 -4.44 21.22
CA ALA A 152 -12.17 -4.19 20.08
C ALA A 152 -11.47 -2.84 20.22
N ALA A 153 -10.14 -2.85 20.17
CA ALA A 153 -9.35 -1.64 20.21
C ALA A 153 -9.52 -0.81 18.93
N VAL A 154 -9.40 0.50 19.05
CA VAL A 154 -9.40 1.44 17.92
C VAL A 154 -8.04 2.10 17.85
N GLY A 155 -7.33 1.96 16.73
CA GLY A 155 -6.06 2.61 16.51
C GLY A 155 -6.22 4.12 16.33
N ARG A 156 -5.16 4.88 16.60
CA ARG A 156 -5.16 6.36 16.42
C ARG A 156 -5.14 6.79 14.96
N TYR A 157 -4.77 5.89 14.07
CA TYR A 157 -4.62 6.19 12.64
C TYR A 157 -5.63 5.41 11.80
N LYS A 158 -6.13 6.07 10.77
CA LYS A 158 -6.86 5.47 9.67
C LYS A 158 -5.87 5.18 8.55
N ILE A 159 -6.05 4.08 7.84
CA ILE A 159 -5.30 3.75 6.64
C ILE A 159 -6.17 4.05 5.42
N ASP A 160 -5.67 4.88 4.53
CA ASP A 160 -6.22 5.09 3.20
C ASP A 160 -5.27 4.50 2.16
N THR A 161 -5.83 3.97 1.07
CA THR A 161 -5.06 3.29 0.04
C THR A 161 -5.52 3.68 -1.36
N TYR A 162 -4.59 3.63 -2.29
CA TYR A 162 -4.86 3.80 -3.71
C TYR A 162 -4.01 2.85 -4.54
N SER A 163 -4.62 2.16 -5.51
CA SER A 163 -3.93 1.24 -6.41
C SER A 163 -4.13 1.63 -7.85
N ILE A 164 -3.07 1.50 -8.66
CA ILE A 164 -3.14 1.76 -10.08
C ILE A 164 -2.22 0.82 -10.85
N PHE A 165 -2.66 0.39 -12.03
CA PHE A 165 -1.81 -0.34 -12.97
C PHE A 165 -0.92 0.63 -13.75
N VAL A 166 0.36 0.27 -13.92
CA VAL A 166 1.38 1.00 -14.69
C VAL A 166 1.98 0.05 -15.72
N ASP A 167 1.87 0.40 -17.00
CA ASP A 167 2.45 -0.37 -18.11
C ASP A 167 3.91 0.05 -18.35
N ALA A 168 4.76 -0.24 -17.40
CA ALA A 168 6.19 -0.01 -17.45
C ALA A 168 6.95 -1.14 -16.73
N PRO A 169 8.25 -1.35 -17.03
CA PRO A 169 9.09 -2.28 -16.25
C PRO A 169 9.19 -1.88 -14.79
N LEU A 170 9.20 -2.88 -13.90
CA LEU A 170 9.24 -2.69 -12.45
C LEU A 170 10.45 -1.86 -12.00
N GLU A 171 11.61 -2.12 -12.59
CA GLU A 171 12.88 -1.48 -12.26
C GLU A 171 12.89 0.01 -12.65
N ILE A 172 12.16 0.38 -13.71
CA ILE A 172 11.97 1.79 -14.08
C ILE A 172 11.10 2.46 -13.01
N GLY A 173 10.03 1.80 -12.60
CA GLY A 173 9.13 2.31 -11.56
C GLY A 173 9.86 2.52 -10.23
N GLU A 174 10.61 1.53 -9.78
CA GLU A 174 11.39 1.62 -8.52
C GLU A 174 12.40 2.77 -8.59
N ARG A 175 13.24 2.81 -9.59
CA ARG A 175 14.26 3.85 -9.76
C ARG A 175 13.63 5.25 -9.82
N TYR A 176 12.55 5.43 -10.58
CA TYR A 176 11.89 6.72 -10.75
C TYR A 176 11.29 7.25 -9.45
N ILE A 177 10.61 6.38 -8.70
CA ILE A 177 9.94 6.77 -7.46
C ILE A 177 10.93 7.03 -6.33
N THR A 178 12.06 6.34 -6.31
CA THR A 178 13.10 6.50 -5.27
C THR A 178 14.02 7.67 -5.51
N ASP A 179 14.12 8.14 -6.74
CA ASP A 179 14.90 9.34 -7.07
C ASP A 179 14.10 10.61 -6.71
N LEU A 180 14.52 11.26 -5.63
CA LEU A 180 13.86 12.47 -5.12
C LEU A 180 13.92 13.65 -6.11
N SER A 181 14.80 13.64 -7.08
CA SER A 181 14.81 14.68 -8.13
C SER A 181 13.57 14.63 -9.02
N ASN A 182 12.87 13.49 -9.07
CA ASN A 182 11.62 13.30 -9.78
C ASN A 182 10.39 13.69 -8.95
N LEU A 183 10.55 13.94 -7.65
CA LEU A 183 9.41 14.20 -6.77
C LEU A 183 8.59 15.41 -7.23
N ASP A 184 9.24 16.45 -7.70
CA ASP A 184 8.60 17.65 -8.24
C ASP A 184 7.75 17.39 -9.49
N ASP A 185 8.03 16.31 -10.23
CA ASP A 185 7.33 15.99 -11.46
C ASP A 185 5.95 15.36 -11.20
N TRP A 186 5.80 14.62 -10.10
CA TRP A 186 4.58 13.89 -9.83
C TRP A 186 3.86 14.29 -8.54
N ALA A 187 4.57 14.83 -7.53
CA ALA A 187 3.96 15.33 -6.30
C ALA A 187 3.46 16.76 -6.50
N HIS A 188 2.14 16.92 -6.51
CA HIS A 188 1.51 18.20 -6.86
C HIS A 188 1.81 19.33 -5.88
N LEU A 189 2.02 18.98 -4.63
CA LEU A 189 2.00 19.92 -3.52
C LEU A 189 3.39 20.19 -2.95
N LEU A 190 4.43 19.60 -3.53
CA LEU A 190 5.80 19.74 -3.06
C LEU A 190 6.68 20.46 -4.10
N ARG A 191 7.59 21.26 -3.63
CA ARG A 191 8.61 21.96 -4.45
C ARG A 191 9.96 21.82 -3.78
N GLN A 192 10.95 21.36 -4.52
CA GLN A 192 12.31 21.19 -4.01
C GLN A 192 12.88 22.50 -3.50
N GLN A 193 13.55 22.44 -2.34
CA GLN A 193 14.28 23.54 -1.71
C GLN A 193 15.68 23.06 -1.33
N GLY A 194 16.68 23.42 -2.12
CA GLY A 194 18.08 23.11 -1.81
C GLY A 194 18.57 21.76 -2.37
N GLU A 195 19.64 21.26 -1.79
CA GLU A 195 20.34 20.07 -2.28
C GLU A 195 19.64 18.79 -1.82
N LEU A 196 19.61 17.80 -2.69
CA LEU A 196 19.17 16.45 -2.40
C LEU A 196 20.39 15.59 -2.04
N THR A 197 20.20 14.70 -1.06
CA THR A 197 21.15 13.63 -0.79
C THR A 197 20.54 12.33 -1.29
N GLN A 198 21.23 11.64 -2.18
CA GLN A 198 20.74 10.44 -2.84
C GLN A 198 21.77 9.33 -2.71
N ASP A 199 21.33 8.10 -2.49
CA ASP A 199 22.13 6.88 -2.56
C ASP A 199 21.39 5.80 -3.38
N GLU A 200 21.93 4.60 -3.46
CA GLU A 200 21.35 3.50 -4.24
C GLU A 200 19.99 3.00 -3.72
N ASN A 201 19.68 3.25 -2.46
CA ASN A 201 18.44 2.77 -1.81
C ASN A 201 17.42 3.86 -1.57
N GLY A 202 17.71 5.11 -1.95
CA GLY A 202 16.80 6.23 -1.78
C GLY A 202 17.50 7.55 -1.51
N GLY A 203 16.81 8.47 -0.84
CA GLY A 203 17.35 9.79 -0.59
C GLY A 203 16.59 10.59 0.46
N LYS A 204 17.09 11.80 0.71
CA LYS A 204 16.42 12.80 1.53
C LYS A 204 16.62 14.20 0.96
N GLY A 205 15.67 15.08 1.20
CA GLY A 205 15.73 16.48 0.77
C GLY A 205 14.73 17.36 1.49
N GLU A 206 14.90 18.66 1.32
CA GLU A 206 13.98 19.66 1.85
C GLU A 206 13.09 20.19 0.73
N PHE A 207 11.81 20.31 1.04
CA PHE A 207 10.77 20.75 0.13
C PHE A 207 9.91 21.83 0.79
N LEU A 208 9.14 22.56 -0.01
CA LEU A 208 8.03 23.38 0.46
C LEU A 208 6.72 22.75 -0.01
N ASP A 209 5.75 22.73 0.88
CA ASP A 209 4.38 22.40 0.51
C ASP A 209 3.66 23.59 -0.16
N GLU A 210 2.39 23.43 -0.48
CA GLU A 210 1.54 24.44 -1.08
C GLU A 210 1.36 25.71 -0.24
N TYR A 211 1.57 25.59 1.08
CA TYR A 211 1.50 26.71 2.04
C TYR A 211 2.86 27.34 2.33
N ASN A 212 3.91 26.95 1.58
CA ASN A 212 5.30 27.33 1.81
C ASN A 212 5.86 26.86 3.16
N GLN A 213 5.29 25.80 3.73
CA GLN A 213 5.83 25.18 4.94
C GLN A 213 6.96 24.23 4.56
N ARG A 214 7.97 24.14 5.40
CA ARG A 214 9.07 23.19 5.20
C ARG A 214 8.60 21.75 5.41
N VAL A 215 8.98 20.89 4.48
CA VAL A 215 8.77 19.44 4.56
C VAL A 215 10.09 18.76 4.26
N SER A 216 10.62 18.02 5.23
CA SER A 216 11.75 17.15 4.99
C SER A 216 11.23 15.81 4.46
N VAL A 217 11.64 15.43 3.26
CA VAL A 217 11.21 14.18 2.64
C VAL A 217 12.35 13.18 2.67
N LYS A 218 12.02 11.95 3.07
CA LYS A 218 12.94 10.81 3.03
C LYS A 218 12.28 9.66 2.29
N VAL A 219 13.02 9.07 1.36
CA VAL A 219 12.59 7.89 0.59
C VAL A 219 13.58 6.77 0.81
N ARG A 220 13.09 5.54 0.94
CA ARG A 220 13.90 4.31 1.02
C ARG A 220 13.22 3.18 0.28
N SER A 221 13.99 2.45 -0.54
CA SER A 221 13.53 1.27 -1.24
C SER A 221 13.99 0.00 -0.53
N HIS A 222 13.08 -0.95 -0.40
CA HIS A 222 13.32 -2.29 0.14
C HIS A 222 12.90 -3.32 -0.90
N LYS A 223 13.88 -4.07 -1.40
CA LYS A 223 13.60 -5.20 -2.29
C LYS A 223 13.10 -6.37 -1.46
N LEU A 224 11.87 -6.80 -1.76
CA LEU A 224 11.24 -7.96 -1.15
C LEU A 224 11.15 -9.02 -2.26
N ASN A 225 11.58 -10.20 -2.05
CA ASN A 225 11.57 -11.28 -3.06
C ASN A 225 11.37 -10.83 -4.54
N GLN A 226 10.13 -10.61 -4.96
CA GLN A 226 9.75 -10.30 -6.35
C GLN A 226 9.14 -8.90 -6.54
N PHE A 227 9.07 -8.08 -5.51
CA PHE A 227 8.50 -6.73 -5.56
C PHE A 227 9.27 -5.77 -4.64
N TYR A 228 8.88 -4.50 -4.60
CA TYR A 228 9.50 -3.50 -3.74
C TYR A 228 8.48 -2.85 -2.82
N LEU A 229 8.92 -2.53 -1.61
CA LEU A 229 8.27 -1.56 -0.74
C LEU A 229 9.15 -0.32 -0.69
N ILE A 230 8.55 0.83 -1.03
CA ILE A 230 9.22 2.13 -1.02
C ILE A 230 8.59 2.93 0.12
N GLU A 231 9.36 3.19 1.15
CA GLU A 231 8.94 4.04 2.26
C GLU A 231 9.11 5.51 1.86
N GLN A 232 8.07 6.31 2.12
CA GLN A 232 8.12 7.76 2.00
C GLN A 232 7.70 8.37 3.33
N ASP A 233 8.61 9.13 3.91
CA ASP A 233 8.41 9.88 5.14
C ASP A 233 8.40 11.38 4.82
N PHE A 234 7.32 12.06 5.18
CA PHE A 234 7.17 13.52 5.09
C PHE A 234 7.16 14.09 6.49
N LEU A 235 8.27 14.68 6.89
CA LEU A 235 8.41 15.33 8.20
C LEU A 235 8.07 16.82 8.07
N TYR A 236 7.11 17.25 8.84
CA TYR A 236 6.72 18.66 9.02
C TYR A 236 7.32 19.20 10.31
N PRO A 237 8.51 19.83 10.30
CA PRO A 237 9.23 20.20 11.52
C PRO A 237 8.45 21.17 12.40
N ASP A 238 7.75 22.13 11.78
CA ASP A 238 6.99 23.17 12.48
C ASP A 238 5.75 22.61 13.21
N HIS A 239 5.33 21.39 12.87
CA HIS A 239 4.17 20.72 13.47
C HIS A 239 4.55 19.49 14.30
N ASN A 240 5.85 19.14 14.35
CA ASN A 240 6.34 17.89 14.94
C ASN A 240 5.51 16.69 14.48
N PHE A 241 5.26 16.61 13.18
CA PHE A 241 4.40 15.60 12.57
C PHE A 241 5.15 14.89 11.46
N ILE A 242 5.04 13.57 11.42
CA ILE A 242 5.53 12.72 10.33
C ILE A 242 4.33 12.07 9.68
N GLN A 243 4.20 12.26 8.38
CA GLN A 243 3.30 11.48 7.57
C GLN A 243 4.09 10.38 6.89
N ARG A 244 3.68 9.14 7.08
CA ARG A 244 4.23 7.98 6.39
C ARG A 244 3.32 7.52 5.28
N SER A 245 3.88 7.34 4.10
CA SER A 245 3.16 6.95 2.90
C SER A 245 3.95 5.87 2.14
N PRO A 246 4.04 4.64 2.65
CA PRO A 246 4.72 3.58 1.92
C PRO A 246 3.99 3.24 0.62
N MET A 247 4.77 2.91 -0.40
CA MET A 247 4.29 2.41 -1.68
C MET A 247 4.77 0.99 -1.91
N VAL A 248 3.90 0.14 -2.43
CA VAL A 248 4.27 -1.22 -2.85
C VAL A 248 4.17 -1.26 -4.37
N ILE A 249 5.22 -1.72 -5.04
CA ILE A 249 5.22 -1.94 -6.49
C ILE A 249 5.40 -3.43 -6.78
N ILE A 250 4.38 -4.04 -7.37
CA ILE A 250 4.28 -5.50 -7.56
C ILE A 250 4.15 -5.80 -9.04
N PRO A 251 5.01 -6.64 -9.64
CA PRO A 251 4.87 -7.05 -11.03
C PRO A 251 3.51 -7.72 -11.27
N CYS A 252 2.85 -7.41 -12.36
CA CYS A 252 1.58 -8.05 -12.73
C CYS A 252 1.71 -9.56 -12.92
N SER A 253 2.88 -10.04 -13.35
CA SER A 253 3.17 -11.48 -13.41
C SER A 253 3.09 -12.15 -12.04
N VAL A 254 3.53 -11.48 -10.98
CA VAL A 254 3.44 -11.96 -9.60
C VAL A 254 2.01 -11.81 -9.08
N ALA A 255 1.42 -10.64 -9.26
CA ALA A 255 0.07 -10.34 -8.74
C ALA A 255 -1.01 -11.25 -9.32
N PHE A 256 -0.92 -11.60 -10.59
CA PHE A 256 -1.94 -12.40 -11.30
C PHE A 256 -1.51 -13.83 -11.62
N GLY A 257 -0.27 -14.20 -11.29
CA GLY A 257 0.28 -15.52 -11.60
C GLY A 257 0.32 -15.82 -13.11
N ASP A 258 0.54 -14.79 -13.93
CA ASP A 258 0.64 -14.89 -15.39
C ASP A 258 1.98 -14.30 -15.85
N ASP A 259 2.94 -15.17 -16.16
CA ASP A 259 4.31 -14.77 -16.58
C ASP A 259 4.32 -13.86 -17.82
N LYS A 260 3.22 -13.78 -18.56
CA LYS A 260 3.07 -12.90 -19.73
C LYS A 260 2.48 -11.53 -19.36
N ALA A 261 2.00 -11.36 -18.13
CA ALA A 261 1.46 -10.09 -17.69
C ALA A 261 2.59 -9.07 -17.58
N ARG A 262 2.43 -7.94 -18.29
CA ARG A 262 3.39 -6.84 -18.30
C ARG A 262 3.00 -5.79 -17.28
N GLY A 263 3.96 -4.93 -16.95
CA GLY A 263 3.76 -3.82 -16.04
C GLY A 263 3.71 -4.25 -14.58
N PHE A 264 3.32 -3.31 -13.76
CA PHE A 264 3.21 -3.53 -12.32
C PHE A 264 1.98 -2.80 -11.73
N ILE A 265 1.62 -3.17 -10.52
CA ILE A 265 0.66 -2.47 -9.70
C ILE A 265 1.43 -1.56 -8.75
N LEU A 266 1.15 -0.27 -8.80
CA LEU A 266 1.54 0.70 -7.79
C LEU A 266 0.43 0.79 -6.76
N HIS A 267 0.73 0.42 -5.52
CA HIS A 267 -0.19 0.51 -4.40
C HIS A 267 0.37 1.45 -3.33
N ARG A 268 -0.35 2.51 -3.03
CA ARG A 268 0.01 3.51 -2.00
C ARG A 268 -0.78 3.27 -0.73
N ILE A 269 -0.10 3.40 0.40
CA ILE A 269 -0.66 3.30 1.74
C ILE A 269 -0.38 4.62 2.45
N THR A 270 -1.35 5.14 3.19
CA THR A 270 -1.17 6.39 3.93
C THR A 270 -1.85 6.29 5.29
N PHE A 271 -1.15 6.74 6.31
CA PHE A 271 -1.65 6.75 7.67
C PHE A 271 -2.10 8.16 8.05
N TRP A 272 -3.36 8.28 8.51
CA TRP A 272 -3.97 9.54 8.92
C TRP A 272 -4.35 9.50 10.39
N PRO A 273 -3.95 10.49 11.22
CA PRO A 273 -4.44 10.64 12.59
C PRO A 273 -5.96 10.82 12.58
N GLN A 274 -6.68 10.04 13.38
CA GLN A 274 -8.15 10.14 13.45
C GLN A 274 -8.63 11.38 14.21
N ASP A 275 -7.82 11.90 15.11
CA ASP A 275 -8.12 13.02 16.01
C ASP A 275 -7.79 14.39 15.43
N LYS A 276 -7.04 14.44 14.33
CA LYS A 276 -6.67 15.72 13.69
C LYS A 276 -7.72 16.13 12.66
N PRO A 277 -8.25 17.37 12.74
CA PRO A 277 -9.21 17.83 11.74
C PRO A 277 -8.54 17.82 10.37
N LEU A 278 -9.15 17.07 9.45
CA LEU A 278 -8.74 16.93 8.07
C LEU A 278 -8.89 18.26 7.30
N ARG A 279 -8.17 19.34 7.69
CA ARG A 279 -8.08 20.50 6.79
C ARG A 279 -7.56 20.11 5.41
N HIS A 280 -6.76 19.04 5.37
CA HIS A 280 -6.13 18.52 4.15
C HIS A 280 -6.66 17.15 3.72
N GLY A 281 -7.32 16.38 4.56
CA GLY A 281 -7.58 14.96 4.31
C GLY A 281 -8.45 14.67 3.08
N LYS A 282 -9.47 15.48 2.78
CA LYS A 282 -10.26 15.29 1.55
C LYS A 282 -9.48 15.66 0.29
N LEU A 283 -8.70 16.73 0.33
CA LEU A 283 -7.84 17.14 -0.76
C LEU A 283 -6.74 16.08 -0.98
N GLN A 284 -6.09 15.61 0.07
CA GLN A 284 -4.97 14.68 -0.04
C GLN A 284 -5.36 13.29 -0.57
N ILE A 285 -6.55 12.75 -0.28
CA ILE A 285 -7.01 11.50 -0.92
C ILE A 285 -7.22 11.69 -2.42
N GLN A 286 -7.76 12.83 -2.83
CA GLN A 286 -7.87 13.18 -4.24
C GLN A 286 -6.50 13.39 -4.88
N ASP A 287 -5.57 14.00 -4.14
CA ASP A 287 -4.21 14.24 -4.59
C ASP A 287 -3.42 12.94 -4.75
N PHE A 288 -3.57 11.94 -3.87
CA PHE A 288 -2.92 10.63 -4.05
C PHE A 288 -3.36 9.93 -5.34
N GLY A 289 -4.63 10.01 -5.68
CA GLY A 289 -5.11 9.50 -6.96
C GLY A 289 -4.48 10.25 -8.12
N ALA A 290 -4.47 11.58 -8.08
CA ALA A 290 -3.89 12.44 -9.11
C ALA A 290 -2.37 12.25 -9.23
N GLU A 291 -1.64 12.19 -8.11
CA GLU A 291 -0.20 11.92 -8.07
C GLU A 291 0.12 10.53 -8.63
N SER A 292 -0.65 9.50 -8.27
CA SER A 292 -0.47 8.16 -8.80
C SER A 292 -0.73 8.10 -10.30
N MET A 293 -1.72 8.85 -10.81
CA MET A 293 -1.95 9.01 -12.24
C MET A 293 -0.79 9.73 -12.93
N ASN A 294 -0.15 10.69 -12.28
CA ASN A 294 1.04 11.34 -12.81
C ASN A 294 2.22 10.38 -12.90
N ILE A 295 2.51 9.65 -11.81
CA ILE A 295 3.54 8.61 -11.81
C ILE A 295 3.29 7.64 -12.98
N LYS A 296 2.06 7.15 -13.11
CA LYS A 296 1.68 6.26 -14.22
C LYS A 296 2.04 6.86 -15.57
N ARG A 297 1.58 8.08 -15.86
CA ARG A 297 1.80 8.74 -17.16
C ARG A 297 3.26 8.95 -17.46
N LEU A 298 4.04 9.38 -16.46
CA LEU A 298 5.48 9.64 -16.60
C LEU A 298 6.25 8.34 -16.88
N LEU A 299 5.96 7.28 -16.14
CA LEU A 299 6.60 5.99 -16.31
C LEU A 299 6.24 5.29 -17.62
N GLU A 300 4.98 5.35 -18.04
CA GLU A 300 4.53 4.80 -19.31
C GLU A 300 5.13 5.58 -20.50
N ALA A 301 5.33 6.88 -20.36
CA ALA A 301 6.01 7.71 -21.34
C ALA A 301 7.51 7.36 -21.43
N GLU A 302 8.19 7.18 -20.28
CA GLU A 302 9.62 6.75 -20.24
C GLU A 302 9.79 5.36 -20.85
N ALA A 303 8.86 4.45 -20.60
CA ALA A 303 8.88 3.11 -21.19
C ALA A 303 8.51 3.08 -22.69
N GLY A 304 8.15 4.22 -23.29
CA GLY A 304 7.75 4.31 -24.71
C GLY A 304 6.37 3.73 -25.02
N ASN A 305 5.54 3.49 -23.99
CA ASN A 305 4.21 2.89 -24.13
C ASN A 305 3.09 3.90 -24.31
N LEU A 306 3.37 5.18 -24.16
CA LEU A 306 2.45 6.27 -24.50
C LEU A 306 2.77 6.80 -25.92
N GLU A 307 1.81 6.75 -26.82
CA GLU A 307 1.81 7.57 -28.02
C GLU A 307 1.88 9.04 -27.57
N THR A 308 3.06 9.62 -27.77
CA THR A 308 3.38 11.05 -27.68
C THR A 308 2.35 11.91 -26.94
N PHE A 309 2.36 11.89 -25.62
CA PHE A 309 1.85 13.01 -24.88
C PHE A 309 2.81 14.19 -25.14
N SER A 310 2.33 15.20 -25.85
CA SER A 310 3.07 16.44 -26.07
C SER A 310 3.59 16.91 -24.70
N LYS A 311 4.91 17.04 -24.59
CA LYS A 311 5.62 17.67 -23.46
C LYS A 311 5.07 19.09 -23.26
N GLY A 312 3.97 19.25 -22.53
CA GLY A 312 3.36 20.57 -22.44
C GLY A 312 2.25 20.75 -21.41
N MET A 313 1.69 19.67 -20.91
CA MET A 313 0.72 19.78 -19.84
C MET A 313 1.15 18.89 -18.65
N SER A 314 2.03 19.40 -17.81
CA SER A 314 2.04 18.92 -16.44
C SER A 314 0.71 19.34 -15.81
N TYR A 315 0.02 18.45 -15.14
CA TYR A 315 -1.18 18.74 -14.33
C TYR A 315 -0.95 19.94 -13.38
N ARG A 316 0.30 20.18 -13.01
CA ARG A 316 0.81 21.34 -12.28
C ARG A 316 0.52 22.68 -12.97
N GLN A 317 0.56 22.75 -14.31
CA GLN A 317 0.24 23.99 -15.04
C GLN A 317 -1.25 24.32 -15.04
N GLU A 318 -2.11 23.32 -15.08
CA GLU A 318 -3.56 23.54 -15.01
C GLU A 318 -4.02 23.97 -13.60
N TYR A 319 -3.41 23.39 -12.54
CA TYR A 319 -3.75 23.73 -11.15
C TYR A 319 -3.25 25.12 -10.75
N THR A 320 -2.04 25.52 -11.19
CA THR A 320 -1.49 26.87 -10.95
C THR A 320 -2.24 27.96 -11.70
N THR A 321 -2.76 27.67 -12.89
CA THR A 321 -3.55 28.63 -13.67
C THR A 321 -4.97 28.80 -13.13
N ALA A 322 -5.57 27.77 -12.55
CA ALA A 322 -6.91 27.84 -11.95
C ALA A 322 -6.91 28.61 -10.60
N ASN A 323 -5.82 28.55 -9.85
CA ASN A 323 -5.69 29.23 -8.55
C ASN A 323 -5.10 30.66 -8.63
N SER A 324 -4.66 31.12 -9.80
CA SER A 324 -4.14 32.49 -10.00
C SER A 324 -5.21 33.53 -10.31
N ILE A 325 -6.50 33.20 -10.15
CA ILE A 325 -7.56 34.20 -10.15
C ILE A 325 -7.58 34.87 -8.78
N GLU A 326 -6.85 35.99 -8.66
CA GLU A 326 -6.90 36.87 -7.49
C GLU A 326 -8.38 37.19 -7.16
N GLY A 327 -8.80 36.86 -5.95
CA GLY A 327 -9.99 37.42 -5.31
C GLY A 327 -11.26 36.57 -5.32
N ALA A 328 -11.23 35.29 -5.67
CA ALA A 328 -12.42 34.46 -5.53
C ALA A 328 -12.36 33.63 -4.23
N GLU A 329 -13.14 33.96 -3.24
CA GLU A 329 -13.43 33.05 -2.13
C GLU A 329 -13.99 31.73 -2.70
N PRO A 330 -13.53 30.57 -2.24
CA PRO A 330 -14.01 29.27 -2.71
C PRO A 330 -15.51 29.12 -2.36
N LYS A 331 -16.36 29.12 -3.36
CA LYS A 331 -17.76 28.75 -3.16
C LYS A 331 -17.83 27.24 -2.79
N PRO A 332 -18.57 26.88 -1.75
CA PRO A 332 -18.75 25.48 -1.41
C PRO A 332 -19.47 24.75 -2.56
N ILE A 333 -18.84 23.68 -3.04
CA ILE A 333 -19.48 22.77 -4.01
C ILE A 333 -20.56 22.02 -3.24
N ALA A 334 -21.82 22.26 -3.61
CA ALA A 334 -22.94 21.50 -3.08
C ALA A 334 -22.84 20.06 -3.63
N VAL A 335 -22.53 19.12 -2.75
CA VAL A 335 -22.67 17.69 -3.04
C VAL A 335 -24.14 17.35 -2.83
N SER A 336 -24.86 17.10 -3.91
CA SER A 336 -26.18 16.48 -3.83
C SER A 336 -26.02 15.03 -3.38
N VAL A 337 -26.77 14.69 -2.33
CA VAL A 337 -26.91 13.36 -1.71
C VAL A 337 -27.59 12.38 -2.69
#